data_fc70f24abd7af206f0fae34f649e0c70
#
_entry.id   fc70f24abd7af206f0fae34f649e0c70
#
_cell.length_a   1.000
_cell.length_b   1.000
_cell.length_c   1.000
_cell.angle_alpha   90.00
_cell.angle_beta   90.00
_cell.angle_gamma   90.00
#
_symmetry.space_group_name_H-M   'P 1'
#
loop_
_entity.id
_entity.type
_entity.pdbx_description
1 polymer ?
#
loop_
_entity_poly.entity_id
_entity_poly.type
_entity_poly.pdbx_seq_one_letter_code
_entity_poly.pdbx_strand_id
1 'polypeptide(L)'
;MSITQYSDFFSLCIMLPLFIPALILGLLGKPIKYYATAISVPALCLIMGFKSMQTLQFLVFMAFEMLLIYAYYLLHKKYKNNYLYYTIFTLSILPVVAVKACVYTSDFNFLGFLGISYVSFRIWQMIIEIHDGHIEEFSIWEAMYFITFF
;
A
#
# COMPACT_ATOMS: atom_id res chain seq x y z
N MET A 1 22.93 6.86 13.83
CA MET A 1 23.33 6.53 12.46
C MET A 1 22.05 6.46 11.64
N SER A 2 21.67 7.58 11.00
CA SER A 2 20.48 7.65 10.16
C SER A 2 20.86 7.05 8.80
N ILE A 3 20.53 5.79 8.63
CA ILE A 3 20.67 5.12 7.35
C ILE A 3 19.58 5.69 6.44
N THR A 4 19.97 6.48 5.48
CA THR A 4 19.12 6.84 4.35
C THR A 4 19.04 5.59 3.47
N GLN A 5 18.08 4.74 3.79
CA GLN A 5 17.98 3.33 3.37
C GLN A 5 17.88 3.12 1.85
N TYR A 6 17.64 4.17 1.07
CA TYR A 6 17.57 4.08 -0.39
C TYR A 6 18.91 4.33 -1.12
N SER A 7 19.96 4.76 -0.41
CA SER A 7 21.25 5.07 -1.02
C SER A 7 22.29 3.94 -0.89
N ASP A 8 21.98 2.89 -0.16
CA ASP A 8 22.91 1.80 0.04
C ASP A 8 22.90 0.83 -1.15
N PHE A 9 24.01 0.77 -1.87
CA PHE A 9 24.30 -0.22 -2.91
C PHE A 9 23.95 -1.65 -2.48
N PHE A 10 24.10 -1.95 -1.18
CA PHE A 10 23.74 -3.24 -0.59
C PHE A 10 22.24 -3.53 -0.65
N SER A 11 21.37 -2.55 -0.38
CA SER A 11 19.91 -2.70 -0.52
C SER A 11 19.51 -2.98 -1.95
N LEU A 12 20.17 -2.35 -2.90
CA LEU A 12 19.95 -2.55 -4.33
C LEU A 12 20.39 -3.94 -4.78
N CYS A 13 21.54 -4.43 -4.26
CA CYS A 13 22.02 -5.80 -4.51
C CYS A 13 21.10 -6.88 -3.95
N ILE A 14 20.40 -6.61 -2.84
CA ILE A 14 19.40 -7.55 -2.28
C ILE A 14 18.11 -7.52 -3.07
N MET A 15 17.71 -6.36 -3.61
CA MET A 15 16.48 -6.24 -4.40
C MET A 15 16.61 -6.84 -5.79
N LEU A 16 17.77 -6.72 -6.44
CA LEU A 16 18.01 -7.26 -7.80
C LEU A 16 17.65 -8.74 -7.96
N PRO A 17 18.09 -9.68 -7.10
CA PRO A 17 17.70 -11.07 -7.16
C PRO A 17 16.20 -11.33 -7.04
N LEU A 18 15.45 -10.44 -6.37
CA LEU A 18 13.99 -10.57 -6.24
C LEU A 18 13.26 -10.31 -7.54
N PHE A 19 13.85 -9.56 -8.48
CA PHE A 19 13.27 -9.33 -9.81
C PHE A 19 13.50 -10.47 -10.79
N ILE A 20 14.55 -11.30 -10.59
CA ILE A 20 14.88 -12.40 -11.51
C ILE A 20 13.74 -13.42 -11.65
N PRO A 21 13.12 -13.92 -10.57
CA PRO A 21 11.99 -14.84 -10.70
C PRO A 21 10.75 -14.19 -11.32
N ALA A 22 10.54 -12.87 -11.10
CA ALA A 22 9.46 -12.14 -11.76
C ALA A 22 9.63 -12.09 -13.28
N LEU A 23 10.86 -11.86 -13.74
CA LEU A 23 11.21 -11.89 -15.15
C LEU A 23 11.00 -13.30 -15.76
N ILE A 24 11.45 -14.34 -15.04
CA ILE A 24 11.27 -15.74 -15.49
C ILE A 24 9.79 -16.09 -15.58
N LEU A 25 8.97 -15.72 -14.58
CA LEU A 25 7.53 -15.95 -14.61
C LEU A 25 6.85 -15.20 -15.74
N GLY A 26 7.27 -13.96 -16.01
CA GLY A 26 6.78 -13.17 -17.15
C GLY A 26 7.09 -13.83 -18.49
N LEU A 27 8.32 -14.34 -18.68
CA LEU A 27 8.73 -15.08 -19.88
C LEU A 27 7.97 -16.41 -20.06
N LEU A 28 7.58 -17.05 -18.95
CA LEU A 28 6.79 -18.28 -18.95
C LEU A 28 5.28 -18.04 -19.11
N GLY A 29 4.83 -16.78 -19.25
CA GLY A 29 3.41 -16.43 -19.38
C GLY A 29 2.57 -16.75 -18.13
N LYS A 30 3.20 -16.93 -16.96
CA LYS A 30 2.48 -17.21 -15.71
C LYS A 30 2.06 -15.92 -15.00
N PRO A 31 0.93 -15.94 -14.25
CA PRO A 31 0.46 -14.77 -13.54
C PRO A 31 1.48 -14.31 -12.48
N ILE A 32 2.07 -13.16 -12.71
CA ILE A 32 3.11 -12.55 -11.86
C ILE A 32 2.49 -12.02 -10.57
N LYS A 33 1.17 -11.75 -10.54
CA LYS A 33 0.47 -11.08 -9.45
C LYS A 33 0.70 -11.74 -8.07
N TYR A 34 0.66 -13.05 -7.97
CA TYR A 34 0.85 -13.76 -6.70
C TYR A 34 2.29 -13.66 -6.20
N TYR A 35 3.24 -13.81 -7.10
CA TYR A 35 4.65 -13.69 -6.77
C TYR A 35 5.00 -12.25 -6.35
N ALA A 36 4.55 -11.26 -7.11
CA ALA A 36 4.81 -9.86 -6.81
C ALA A 36 4.22 -9.44 -5.46
N THR A 37 2.97 -9.84 -5.14
CA THR A 37 2.37 -9.57 -3.82
C THR A 37 3.15 -10.24 -2.70
N ALA A 38 3.53 -11.52 -2.88
CA ALA A 38 4.26 -12.29 -1.87
C ALA A 38 5.66 -11.69 -1.57
N ILE A 39 6.27 -11.00 -2.51
CA ILE A 39 7.60 -10.38 -2.33
C ILE A 39 7.49 -8.91 -1.91
N SER A 40 6.52 -8.17 -2.42
CA SER A 40 6.41 -6.73 -2.13
C SER A 40 6.22 -6.46 -0.63
N VAL A 41 5.39 -7.23 0.07
CA VAL A 41 5.15 -7.05 1.50
C VAL A 41 6.41 -7.33 2.34
N PRO A 42 7.11 -8.48 2.19
CA PRO A 42 8.39 -8.71 2.86
C PRO A 42 9.47 -7.70 2.47
N ALA A 43 9.55 -7.28 1.20
CA ALA A 43 10.50 -6.27 0.76
C ALA A 43 10.28 -4.93 1.46
N LEU A 44 9.03 -4.48 1.58
CA LEU A 44 8.68 -3.29 2.34
C LEU A 44 9.05 -3.44 3.83
N CYS A 45 8.78 -4.59 4.44
CA CYS A 45 9.16 -4.88 5.82
C CYS A 45 10.69 -4.90 6.01
N LEU A 46 11.44 -5.40 5.04
CA LEU A 46 12.91 -5.37 5.04
C LEU A 46 13.45 -3.93 4.98
N ILE A 47 12.90 -3.10 4.10
CA ILE A 47 13.29 -1.69 3.95
C ILE A 47 13.02 -0.92 5.24
N MET A 48 11.89 -1.18 5.89
CA MET A 48 11.51 -0.51 7.14
C MET A 48 12.23 -1.06 8.38
N GLY A 49 12.86 -2.24 8.29
CA GLY A 49 13.48 -2.95 9.41
C GLY A 49 12.46 -3.76 10.23
N PHE A 50 12.57 -5.07 10.23
CA PHE A 50 11.60 -6.02 10.85
C PHE A 50 11.31 -5.79 12.34
N LYS A 51 12.17 -5.09 13.07
CA LYS A 51 12.00 -4.84 14.51
C LYS A 51 11.48 -3.43 14.83
N SER A 52 11.20 -2.62 13.82
CA SER A 52 10.78 -1.25 14.08
C SER A 52 9.28 -1.20 14.37
N MET A 53 8.90 -0.38 15.34
CA MET A 53 7.50 -0.04 15.63
C MET A 53 6.81 0.53 14.38
N GLN A 54 7.58 1.13 13.49
CA GLN A 54 7.13 1.68 12.21
C GLN A 54 6.57 0.61 11.26
N THR A 55 7.19 -0.59 11.24
CA THR A 55 6.69 -1.72 10.42
C THR A 55 5.32 -2.19 10.90
N LEU A 56 5.14 -2.30 12.21
CA LEU A 56 3.83 -2.67 12.78
C LEU A 56 2.76 -1.62 12.44
N GLN A 57 3.09 -0.35 12.59
CA GLN A 57 2.20 0.76 12.27
C GLN A 57 1.81 0.78 10.79
N PHE A 58 2.77 0.51 9.91
CA PHE A 58 2.52 0.40 8.47
C PHE A 58 1.58 -0.77 8.16
N LEU A 59 1.78 -1.94 8.77
CA LEU A 59 0.89 -3.09 8.57
C LEU A 59 -0.53 -2.82 9.08
N VAL A 60 -0.67 -2.15 10.23
CA VAL A 60 -1.97 -1.73 10.76
C VAL A 60 -2.65 -0.72 9.82
N PHE A 61 -1.89 0.24 9.30
CA PHE A 61 -2.39 1.20 8.31
C PHE A 61 -2.87 0.49 7.04
N MET A 62 -2.08 -0.43 6.49
CA MET A 62 -2.45 -1.22 5.31
C MET A 62 -3.71 -2.06 5.55
N ALA A 63 -3.81 -2.71 6.71
CA ALA A 63 -4.99 -3.49 7.07
C ALA A 63 -6.24 -2.62 7.19
N PHE A 64 -6.13 -1.45 7.80
CA PHE A 64 -7.21 -0.48 7.93
C PHE A 64 -7.71 0.00 6.56
N GLU A 65 -6.81 0.41 5.68
CA GLU A 65 -7.14 0.90 4.35
C GLU A 65 -7.75 -0.20 3.46
N MET A 66 -7.23 -1.43 3.53
CA MET A 66 -7.82 -2.57 2.82
C MET A 66 -9.24 -2.87 3.29
N LEU A 67 -9.49 -2.75 4.60
CA LEU A 67 -10.81 -2.92 5.19
C LEU A 67 -11.78 -1.82 4.70
N LEU A 68 -11.32 -0.58 4.61
CA LEU A 68 -12.10 0.54 4.07
C LEU A 68 -12.47 0.34 2.60
N ILE A 69 -11.51 -0.06 1.76
CA ILE A 69 -11.77 -0.33 0.33
C ILE A 69 -12.78 -1.46 0.18
N TYR A 70 -12.60 -2.56 0.93
CA TYR A 70 -13.50 -3.69 0.87
C TYR A 70 -14.92 -3.33 1.35
N ALA A 71 -15.02 -2.60 2.45
CA ALA A 71 -16.31 -2.09 2.95
C ALA A 71 -16.96 -1.16 1.92
N TYR A 72 -16.18 -0.27 1.29
CA TYR A 72 -16.67 0.60 0.24
C TYR A 72 -17.21 -0.19 -0.95
N TYR A 73 -16.48 -1.18 -1.44
CA TYR A 73 -16.93 -2.04 -2.53
C TYR A 73 -18.26 -2.72 -2.22
N LEU A 74 -18.43 -3.30 -1.04
CA LEU A 74 -19.68 -3.96 -0.63
C LEU A 74 -20.85 -2.97 -0.53
N LEU A 75 -20.59 -1.80 0.04
CA LEU A 75 -21.61 -0.77 0.21
C LEU A 75 -21.97 -0.11 -1.12
N HIS A 76 -21.00 0.14 -1.99
CA HIS A 76 -21.23 0.73 -3.30
C HIS A 76 -22.06 -0.19 -4.21
N LYS A 77 -21.85 -1.50 -4.13
CA LYS A 77 -22.64 -2.49 -4.85
C LYS A 77 -24.12 -2.48 -4.40
N LYS A 78 -24.39 -2.12 -3.13
CA LYS A 78 -25.74 -2.08 -2.55
C LYS A 78 -26.40 -0.69 -2.65
N TYR A 79 -25.61 0.36 -2.44
CA TYR A 79 -26.08 1.74 -2.37
C TYR A 79 -25.22 2.62 -3.27
N LYS A 80 -25.67 2.91 -4.48
CA LYS A 80 -25.00 3.85 -5.41
C LYS A 80 -25.18 5.30 -4.92
N ASN A 81 -24.54 5.66 -3.80
CA ASN A 81 -24.70 6.97 -3.19
C ASN A 81 -23.36 7.73 -3.17
N ASN A 82 -23.33 8.92 -3.74
CA ASN A 82 -22.15 9.78 -3.79
C ASN A 82 -21.69 10.23 -2.39
N TYR A 83 -22.59 10.37 -1.41
CA TYR A 83 -22.22 10.70 -0.04
C TYR A 83 -21.31 9.64 0.59
N LEU A 84 -21.56 8.37 0.30
CA LEU A 84 -20.74 7.26 0.76
C LEU A 84 -19.32 7.34 0.19
N TYR A 85 -19.19 7.69 -1.09
CA TYR A 85 -17.89 7.93 -1.72
C TYR A 85 -17.09 9.02 -0.98
N TYR A 86 -17.67 10.21 -0.78
CA TYR A 86 -16.99 11.29 -0.09
C TYR A 86 -16.62 10.94 1.35
N THR A 87 -17.47 10.21 2.07
CA THR A 87 -17.20 9.79 3.45
C THR A 87 -16.00 8.84 3.51
N ILE A 88 -15.97 7.81 2.67
CA ILE A 88 -14.88 6.82 2.64
C ILE A 88 -13.58 7.48 2.17
N PHE A 89 -13.64 8.32 1.15
CA PHE A 89 -12.48 9.05 0.65
C PHE A 89 -11.88 9.97 1.73
N THR A 90 -12.71 10.72 2.45
CA THR A 90 -12.27 11.56 3.58
C THR A 90 -11.67 10.72 4.70
N LEU A 91 -12.28 9.58 5.03
CA LEU A 91 -11.80 8.68 6.07
C LEU A 91 -10.43 8.08 5.73
N SER A 92 -10.18 7.76 4.46
CA SER A 92 -8.89 7.28 3.98
C SER A 92 -7.79 8.35 3.98
N ILE A 93 -8.13 9.63 3.82
CA ILE A 93 -7.17 10.74 3.90
C ILE A 93 -6.75 11.02 5.36
N LEU A 94 -7.64 10.82 6.32
CA LEU A 94 -7.46 11.17 7.73
C LEU A 94 -6.17 10.60 8.35
N PRO A 95 -5.81 9.31 8.20
CA PRO A 95 -4.57 8.76 8.74
C PRO A 95 -3.32 9.45 8.20
N VAL A 96 -3.31 9.78 6.91
CA VAL A 96 -2.16 10.43 6.25
C VAL A 96 -1.97 11.85 6.78
N VAL A 97 -3.07 12.59 6.93
CA VAL A 97 -3.04 13.95 7.50
C VAL A 97 -2.61 13.91 8.96
N ALA A 98 -3.13 12.97 9.75
CA ALA A 98 -2.76 12.80 11.15
C ALA A 98 -1.25 12.51 11.29
N VAL A 99 -0.71 11.60 10.49
CA VAL A 99 0.72 11.29 10.48
C VAL A 99 1.57 12.51 10.13
N LYS A 100 1.19 13.25 9.10
CA LYS A 100 1.92 14.46 8.70
C LYS A 100 1.81 15.58 9.74
N ALA A 101 0.66 15.72 10.39
CA ALA A 101 0.46 16.70 11.47
C ALA A 101 1.32 16.34 12.70
N CYS A 102 1.40 15.07 13.08
CA CYS A 102 2.23 14.61 14.20
C CYS A 102 3.71 14.88 14.00
N VAL A 103 4.22 14.87 12.78
CA VAL A 103 5.62 15.22 12.47
C VAL A 103 5.94 16.67 12.85
N TYR A 104 4.98 17.58 12.78
CA TYR A 104 5.16 18.99 13.15
C TYR A 104 5.06 19.26 14.66
N THR A 105 4.41 18.37 15.42
CA THR A 105 4.07 18.62 16.82
C THR A 105 4.89 17.80 17.81
N SER A 106 5.55 16.75 17.37
CA SER A 106 6.33 15.87 18.24
C SER A 106 7.55 15.34 17.51
N ASP A 107 8.66 15.13 18.25
CA ASP A 107 9.86 14.42 17.75
C ASP A 107 9.60 12.95 17.37
N PHE A 108 8.35 12.54 17.41
CA PHE A 108 7.91 11.21 17.06
C PHE A 108 7.76 11.12 15.54
N ASN A 109 8.75 10.54 14.86
CA ASN A 109 8.68 10.13 13.46
C ASN A 109 7.70 8.96 13.30
N PHE A 110 6.41 9.25 13.51
CA PHE A 110 5.33 8.33 13.25
C PHE A 110 5.19 8.22 11.73
N LEU A 111 5.65 7.11 11.16
CA LEU A 111 5.55 6.87 9.72
C LEU A 111 6.18 7.97 8.82
N GLY A 112 7.34 8.53 9.20
CA GLY A 112 8.11 9.44 8.36
C GLY A 112 8.65 8.79 7.08
N PHE A 113 7.80 8.01 6.42
CA PHE A 113 8.14 7.19 5.27
C PHE A 113 7.55 7.79 3.98
N LEU A 114 8.42 8.02 3.02
CA LEU A 114 8.04 8.52 1.69
C LEU A 114 7.02 7.58 1.02
N GLY A 115 7.11 6.28 1.29
CA GLY A 115 6.24 5.23 0.74
C GLY A 115 4.78 5.31 1.19
N ILE A 116 4.48 5.88 2.36
CA ILE A 116 3.07 6.03 2.80
C ILE A 116 2.26 6.89 1.85
N SER A 117 2.82 7.99 1.39
CA SER A 117 2.13 8.86 0.43
C SER A 117 1.86 8.13 -0.88
N TYR A 118 2.82 7.34 -1.36
CA TYR A 118 2.64 6.53 -2.57
C TYR A 118 1.52 5.49 -2.40
N VAL A 119 1.57 4.72 -1.30
CA VAL A 119 0.54 3.74 -0.97
C VAL A 119 -0.84 4.39 -0.86
N SER A 120 -0.93 5.54 -0.22
CA SER A 120 -2.19 6.29 -0.10
C SER A 120 -2.76 6.73 -1.44
N PHE A 121 -1.91 7.22 -2.36
CA PHE A 121 -2.36 7.56 -3.71
C PHE A 121 -2.92 6.35 -4.47
N ARG A 122 -2.30 5.18 -4.31
CA ARG A 122 -2.81 3.93 -4.89
C ARG A 122 -4.17 3.52 -4.32
N ILE A 123 -4.34 3.69 -3.00
CA ILE A 123 -5.59 3.44 -2.30
C ILE A 123 -6.69 4.38 -2.82
N TRP A 124 -6.40 5.67 -2.92
CA TRP A 124 -7.35 6.66 -3.44
C TRP A 124 -7.72 6.40 -4.90
N GLN A 125 -6.75 6.04 -5.73
CA GLN A 125 -7.00 5.62 -7.10
C GLN A 125 -7.98 4.43 -7.14
N MET A 126 -7.79 3.42 -6.29
CA MET A 126 -8.68 2.27 -6.23
C MET A 126 -10.09 2.64 -5.78
N ILE A 127 -10.24 3.55 -4.81
CA ILE A 127 -11.56 4.05 -4.37
C ILE A 127 -12.27 4.76 -5.53
N ILE A 128 -11.55 5.54 -6.33
CA ILE A 128 -12.08 6.23 -7.51
C ILE A 128 -12.51 5.21 -8.57
N GLU A 129 -11.68 4.21 -8.87
CA GLU A 129 -11.99 3.18 -9.88
C GLU A 129 -13.21 2.32 -9.49
N ILE A 130 -13.40 2.05 -8.19
CA ILE A 130 -14.63 1.41 -7.68
C ILE A 130 -15.83 2.34 -7.88
N HIS A 131 -15.67 3.64 -7.60
CA HIS A 131 -16.75 4.62 -7.78
C HIS A 131 -17.20 4.74 -9.23
N ASP A 132 -16.23 4.79 -10.15
CA ASP A 132 -16.48 4.93 -11.59
C ASP A 132 -16.97 3.62 -12.23
N GLY A 133 -17.02 2.52 -11.46
CA GLY A 133 -17.51 1.22 -11.91
C GLY A 133 -16.54 0.44 -12.81
N HIS A 134 -15.24 0.82 -12.82
CA HIS A 134 -14.22 0.08 -13.56
C HIS A 134 -13.87 -1.26 -12.92
N ILE A 135 -14.13 -1.41 -11.61
CA ILE A 135 -13.89 -2.65 -10.87
C ILE A 135 -15.24 -3.37 -10.65
N GLU A 136 -15.54 -4.32 -11.51
CA GLU A 136 -16.78 -5.14 -11.40
C GLU A 136 -16.63 -6.23 -10.34
N GLU A 137 -15.46 -6.88 -10.27
CA GLU A 137 -15.14 -7.92 -9.31
C GLU A 137 -13.92 -7.52 -8.46
N PHE A 138 -14.14 -7.45 -7.14
CA PHE A 138 -13.07 -7.10 -6.20
C PHE A 138 -12.33 -8.36 -5.75
N SER A 139 -11.04 -8.42 -6.06
CA SER A 139 -10.11 -9.43 -5.57
C SER A 139 -9.14 -8.81 -4.57
N ILE A 140 -9.12 -9.31 -3.33
CA ILE A 140 -8.19 -8.85 -2.29
C ILE A 140 -6.72 -8.99 -2.76
N TRP A 141 -6.40 -10.04 -3.49
CA TRP A 141 -5.05 -10.27 -4.02
C TRP A 141 -4.64 -9.24 -5.07
N GLU A 142 -5.57 -8.87 -5.95
CA GLU A 142 -5.33 -7.83 -6.96
C GLU A 142 -5.21 -6.45 -6.32
N ALA A 143 -6.03 -6.17 -5.32
CA ALA A 143 -5.94 -4.94 -4.53
C ALA A 143 -4.59 -4.84 -3.79
N MET A 144 -4.17 -5.90 -3.10
CA MET A 144 -2.87 -5.97 -2.44
C MET A 144 -1.72 -5.79 -3.44
N TYR A 145 -1.78 -6.49 -4.57
CA TYR A 145 -0.78 -6.35 -5.64
C TYR A 145 -0.71 -4.91 -6.14
N PHE A 146 -1.85 -4.30 -6.45
CA PHE A 146 -1.93 -2.94 -6.97
C PHE A 146 -1.37 -1.90 -5.99
N ILE A 147 -1.68 -2.04 -4.70
CA ILE A 147 -1.26 -1.09 -3.66
C ILE A 147 0.22 -1.26 -3.30
N THR A 148 0.73 -2.49 -3.26
CA THR A 148 2.10 -2.78 -2.81
C THR A 148 3.12 -2.88 -3.93
N PHE A 149 2.69 -2.92 -5.18
CA PHE A 149 3.60 -3.00 -6.32
C PHE A 149 4.36 -1.68 -6.50
N PHE A 150 5.68 -1.78 -6.36
CA PHE A 150 6.64 -0.71 -6.63
C PHE A 150 7.10 -0.74 -8.07
#